data_95007f5ac2bbc0fa39e053b709375907
#
_entry.id   95007f5ac2bbc0fa39e053b709375907
#
_cell.length_a   1.000
_cell.length_b   1.000
_cell.length_c   1.000
_cell.angle_alpha   90.00
_cell.angle_beta   90.00
_cell.angle_gamma   90.00
#
_symmetry.space_group_name_H-M   'P 1'
#
loop_
_entity.id
_entity.type
_entity.pdbx_description
1 polymer ?
#
loop_
_entity_poly.entity_id
_entity_poly.type
_entity_poly.pdbx_seq_one_letter_code
_entity_poly.pdbx_strand_id
1 'polypeptide(L)'
;MNTIVLKVTEAVKQELLKTYQAYQQPSKNAYMAGFFKLDGASLSIYTSGKAIFQGEKAAVYAAKWGWVDDTATSSSPSGQGLPMIGTDEVGNGSYFGGLAVVASFVTPADHAFLRSLGVDDSKKMTDQKICQVAPLLKEKIAHQALLLSPKKYNQVIDQGYNAVSVKVALHNQAIFLLLQKGVQPEKIVIDAFTSSKNYDKYLAKEKNHFPNPITLEEKAEGKYLAVAVSSIIARSMFLENLVQLGQEIGCDLPSGAGAKSDQVASRILRTHGLAGLEATAKLHFANTQKAQALLK
;
A
#
# COMPACT_ATOMS: atom_id res chain seq x y z
N MET A 1 21.01 -3.88 -5.76
CA MET A 1 21.06 -3.76 -7.24
C MET A 1 19.95 -2.80 -7.64
N ASN A 2 20.33 -1.67 -8.26
CA ASN A 2 19.32 -0.71 -8.73
C ASN A 2 18.62 -1.27 -9.97
N THR A 3 17.28 -1.27 -9.94
CA THR A 3 16.45 -1.65 -11.10
C THR A 3 15.57 -0.46 -11.48
N ILE A 4 15.68 0.00 -12.72
CA ILE A 4 14.92 1.12 -13.26
C ILE A 4 14.07 0.61 -14.42
N VAL A 5 12.79 0.94 -14.39
CA VAL A 5 11.82 0.54 -15.41
C VAL A 5 11.31 1.79 -16.13
N LEU A 6 11.49 1.85 -17.44
CA LEU A 6 10.90 2.88 -18.30
C LEU A 6 9.80 2.28 -19.18
N LYS A 7 8.70 2.99 -19.33
CA LYS A 7 7.75 2.76 -20.43
C LYS A 7 8.17 3.65 -21.59
N VAL A 8 8.50 3.05 -22.72
CA VAL A 8 8.98 3.76 -23.90
C VAL A 8 8.01 3.62 -25.06
N THR A 9 7.95 4.66 -25.89
CA THR A 9 7.20 4.62 -27.15
C THR A 9 7.88 3.66 -28.14
N GLU A 10 7.17 3.25 -29.19
CA GLU A 10 7.73 2.38 -30.23
C GLU A 10 8.99 3.00 -30.88
N ALA A 11 8.98 4.32 -31.14
CA ALA A 11 10.10 5.05 -31.70
C ALA A 11 11.35 4.98 -30.79
N VAL A 12 11.19 5.23 -29.48
CA VAL A 12 12.28 5.15 -28.49
C VAL A 12 12.76 3.71 -28.33
N LYS A 13 11.85 2.73 -28.42
CA LYS A 13 12.23 1.30 -28.37
C LYS A 13 13.14 0.93 -29.53
N GLN A 14 12.85 1.36 -30.74
CA GLN A 14 13.67 1.09 -31.92
C GLN A 14 15.03 1.79 -31.81
N GLU A 15 15.06 2.98 -31.28
CA GLU A 15 16.30 3.72 -31.06
C GLU A 15 17.18 3.06 -29.99
N LEU A 16 16.61 2.55 -28.90
CA LEU A 16 17.30 1.76 -27.87
C LEU A 16 17.92 0.49 -28.46
N LEU A 17 17.16 -0.27 -29.27
CA LEU A 17 17.64 -1.48 -29.93
C LEU A 17 18.83 -1.17 -30.85
N LYS A 18 18.74 -0.08 -31.61
CA LYS A 18 19.82 0.36 -32.53
C LYS A 18 21.06 0.84 -31.75
N THR A 19 20.88 1.67 -30.73
CA THR A 19 21.98 2.28 -29.96
C THR A 19 22.82 1.23 -29.25
N TYR A 20 22.18 0.19 -28.71
CA TYR A 20 22.89 -0.83 -27.93
C TYR A 20 23.14 -2.14 -28.71
N GLN A 21 22.93 -2.17 -30.02
CA GLN A 21 23.06 -3.37 -30.86
C GLN A 21 24.41 -4.11 -30.68
N ALA A 22 25.52 -3.36 -30.53
CA ALA A 22 26.85 -3.93 -30.30
C ALA A 22 27.00 -4.71 -28.98
N TYR A 23 26.09 -4.51 -28.03
CA TYR A 23 26.08 -5.13 -26.68
C TYR A 23 25.02 -6.21 -26.53
N GLN A 24 24.37 -6.60 -27.64
CA GLN A 24 23.27 -7.56 -27.63
C GLN A 24 23.73 -8.94 -27.23
N GLN A 25 22.92 -9.59 -26.38
CA GLN A 25 23.11 -10.97 -25.93
C GLN A 25 21.91 -11.82 -26.31
N PRO A 26 22.08 -13.13 -26.52
CA PRO A 26 20.97 -14.05 -26.76
C PRO A 26 19.99 -14.07 -25.59
N SER A 27 18.69 -14.08 -25.87
CA SER A 27 17.65 -14.29 -24.88
C SER A 27 16.70 -15.38 -25.33
N LYS A 28 16.31 -16.28 -24.38
CA LYS A 28 15.31 -17.32 -24.62
C LYS A 28 13.88 -16.86 -24.37
N ASN A 29 13.68 -15.60 -23.92
CA ASN A 29 12.37 -15.06 -23.59
C ASN A 29 11.69 -14.49 -24.85
N ALA A 30 10.61 -15.12 -25.31
CA ALA A 30 9.85 -14.73 -26.49
C ALA A 30 9.22 -13.32 -26.42
N TYR A 31 9.04 -12.76 -25.21
CA TYR A 31 8.50 -11.42 -25.00
C TYR A 31 9.59 -10.34 -24.92
N MET A 32 10.85 -10.70 -25.11
CA MET A 32 11.99 -9.79 -25.04
C MET A 32 12.43 -9.40 -26.45
N ALA A 33 12.32 -8.12 -26.79
CA ALA A 33 12.78 -7.57 -28.06
C ALA A 33 14.31 -7.44 -28.15
N GLY A 34 15.00 -7.32 -27.01
CA GLY A 34 16.45 -7.29 -26.91
C GLY A 34 16.94 -7.38 -25.48
N PHE A 35 18.10 -8.03 -25.30
CA PHE A 35 18.84 -8.07 -24.03
C PHE A 35 20.28 -7.65 -24.28
N PHE A 36 20.80 -6.73 -23.48
CA PHE A 36 22.09 -6.07 -23.67
C PHE A 36 22.89 -6.08 -22.37
N LYS A 37 24.17 -6.46 -22.47
CA LYS A 37 25.13 -6.30 -21.36
C LYS A 37 25.96 -5.04 -21.59
N LEU A 38 25.77 -4.07 -20.70
CA LEU A 38 26.49 -2.80 -20.71
C LEU A 38 27.57 -2.82 -19.61
N ASP A 39 28.47 -1.84 -19.64
CA ASP A 39 29.44 -1.68 -18.56
C ASP A 39 28.76 -1.28 -17.24
N GLY A 40 28.78 -2.20 -16.24
CA GLY A 40 28.14 -2.01 -14.94
C GLY A 40 26.61 -2.01 -14.94
N ALA A 41 25.96 -2.40 -16.07
CA ALA A 41 24.52 -2.53 -16.15
C ALA A 41 24.07 -3.58 -17.19
N SER A 42 22.79 -3.97 -17.13
CA SER A 42 22.11 -4.69 -18.19
C SER A 42 20.84 -3.95 -18.60
N LEU A 43 20.44 -4.08 -19.85
CA LEU A 43 19.21 -3.54 -20.40
C LEU A 43 18.39 -4.65 -21.01
N SER A 44 17.14 -4.79 -20.55
CA SER A 44 16.14 -5.69 -21.12
C SER A 44 15.01 -4.88 -21.75
N ILE A 45 14.77 -5.09 -23.04
CA ILE A 45 13.71 -4.40 -23.77
C ILE A 45 12.63 -5.42 -24.11
N TYR A 46 11.39 -5.15 -23.73
CA TYR A 46 10.24 -6.02 -23.97
C TYR A 46 9.38 -5.54 -25.13
N THR A 47 8.72 -6.49 -25.78
CA THR A 47 7.76 -6.20 -26.87
C THR A 47 6.62 -5.28 -26.43
N SER A 48 6.29 -5.30 -25.13
CA SER A 48 5.27 -4.43 -24.50
C SER A 48 5.68 -2.95 -24.34
N GLY A 49 6.89 -2.55 -24.80
CA GLY A 49 7.40 -1.19 -24.61
C GLY A 49 7.98 -0.93 -23.21
N LYS A 50 8.29 -1.97 -22.43
CA LYS A 50 9.08 -1.82 -21.20
C LYS A 50 10.56 -1.97 -21.48
N ALA A 51 11.36 -1.00 -21.00
CA ALA A 51 12.82 -1.09 -20.93
C ALA A 51 13.25 -1.14 -19.46
N ILE A 52 14.02 -2.17 -19.08
CA ILE A 52 14.49 -2.38 -17.71
C ILE A 52 16.00 -2.29 -17.67
N PHE A 53 16.53 -1.30 -16.95
CA PHE A 53 17.95 -1.14 -16.66
C PHE A 53 18.25 -1.70 -15.27
N GLN A 54 19.26 -2.58 -15.15
CA GLN A 54 19.64 -3.22 -13.88
C GLN A 54 21.17 -3.16 -13.71
N GLY A 55 21.65 -2.83 -12.51
CA GLY A 55 23.06 -2.77 -12.17
C GLY A 55 23.46 -1.47 -11.49
N GLU A 56 24.76 -1.34 -11.18
CA GLU A 56 25.29 -0.15 -10.49
C GLU A 56 25.14 1.11 -11.33
N LYS A 57 25.35 1.02 -12.65
CA LYS A 57 25.25 2.12 -13.59
C LYS A 57 23.87 2.24 -14.27
N ALA A 58 22.84 1.53 -13.78
CA ALA A 58 21.49 1.56 -14.36
C ALA A 58 20.93 2.98 -14.49
N ALA A 59 21.14 3.83 -13.49
CA ALA A 59 20.70 5.23 -13.47
C ALA A 59 21.36 6.06 -14.58
N VAL A 60 22.65 5.87 -14.81
CA VAL A 60 23.42 6.61 -15.83
C VAL A 60 22.91 6.30 -17.24
N TYR A 61 22.58 5.04 -17.50
CA TYR A 61 22.04 4.64 -18.79
C TYR A 61 20.57 5.06 -18.95
N ALA A 62 19.74 4.88 -17.93
CA ALA A 62 18.33 5.23 -17.97
C ALA A 62 18.10 6.75 -18.14
N ALA A 63 18.95 7.59 -17.52
CA ALA A 63 18.88 9.05 -17.64
C ALA A 63 19.00 9.55 -19.09
N LYS A 64 19.78 8.86 -19.94
CA LYS A 64 19.90 9.18 -21.37
C LYS A 64 18.59 8.99 -22.15
N TRP A 65 17.63 8.28 -21.56
CA TRP A 65 16.34 7.92 -22.17
C TRP A 65 15.15 8.50 -21.43
N GLY A 66 15.38 9.62 -20.73
CA GLY A 66 14.33 10.38 -20.07
C GLY A 66 13.99 9.92 -18.66
N TRP A 67 14.79 9.01 -18.07
CA TRP A 67 14.68 8.74 -16.64
C TRP A 67 15.30 9.89 -15.86
N VAL A 68 14.54 10.44 -14.95
CA VAL A 68 15.00 11.45 -13.99
C VAL A 68 15.07 10.77 -12.64
N ASP A 69 16.17 10.98 -11.91
CA ASP A 69 16.28 10.49 -10.54
C ASP A 69 15.43 11.39 -9.63
N ASP A 70 14.22 10.95 -9.32
CA ASP A 70 13.33 11.65 -8.40
C ASP A 70 13.90 11.74 -6.97
N THR A 71 15.03 11.07 -6.70
CA THR A 71 15.71 11.16 -5.40
C THR A 71 16.65 12.37 -5.30
N ALA A 72 17.02 13.01 -6.42
CA ALA A 72 17.94 14.15 -6.43
C ALA A 72 17.24 15.53 -6.35
N THR A 73 15.94 15.58 -6.51
CA THR A 73 15.12 16.77 -6.23
C THR A 73 14.24 16.52 -5.02
N SER A 74 14.77 16.77 -3.82
CA SER A 74 13.97 17.02 -2.63
C SER A 74 13.28 18.40 -2.75
N SER A 75 12.56 18.64 -3.84
CA SER A 75 11.47 19.58 -3.85
C SER A 75 10.32 18.88 -3.12
N SER A 76 10.04 19.28 -1.89
CA SER A 76 8.81 18.90 -1.19
C SER A 76 7.66 18.95 -2.20
N PRO A 77 6.86 17.88 -2.37
CA PRO A 77 5.73 17.90 -3.28
C PRO A 77 4.91 19.17 -3.03
N SER A 78 4.54 19.86 -4.10
CA SER A 78 3.70 21.06 -4.01
C SER A 78 2.45 20.71 -3.19
N GLY A 79 2.33 21.27 -1.96
CA GLY A 79 1.23 20.99 -1.05
C GLY A 79 1.61 20.40 0.31
N GLN A 80 2.86 20.01 0.59
CA GLN A 80 3.27 19.62 1.96
C GLN A 80 3.38 20.80 2.93
N GLY A 81 3.43 22.05 2.43
CA GLY A 81 3.48 23.26 3.25
C GLY A 81 2.15 23.66 3.90
N LEU A 82 1.10 22.86 3.73
CA LEU A 82 -0.25 23.13 4.21
C LEU A 82 -0.66 22.13 5.29
N PRO A 83 -1.49 22.54 6.28
CA PRO A 83 -2.17 21.62 7.18
C PRO A 83 -3.02 20.63 6.37
N MET A 84 -2.80 19.32 6.56
CA MET A 84 -3.50 18.33 5.77
C MET A 84 -3.93 17.09 6.54
N ILE A 85 -5.00 16.45 6.09
CA ILE A 85 -5.34 15.10 6.45
C ILE A 85 -4.80 14.17 5.36
N GLY A 86 -4.05 13.15 5.77
CA GLY A 86 -3.67 12.02 4.93
C GLY A 86 -4.31 10.74 5.44
N THR A 87 -4.71 9.83 4.55
CA THR A 87 -5.26 8.53 4.95
C THR A 87 -4.64 7.38 4.19
N ASP A 88 -4.51 6.23 4.88
CA ASP A 88 -4.04 4.98 4.30
C ASP A 88 -4.69 3.78 4.98
N GLU A 89 -4.64 2.61 4.32
CA GLU A 89 -5.18 1.37 4.84
C GLU A 89 -4.17 0.22 4.81
N VAL A 90 -4.26 -0.67 5.81
CA VAL A 90 -3.47 -1.91 5.88
C VAL A 90 -4.37 -3.11 6.19
N GLY A 91 -4.06 -4.24 5.54
CA GLY A 91 -4.79 -5.50 5.72
C GLY A 91 -5.65 -5.91 4.53
N ASN A 92 -5.81 -5.05 3.51
CA ASN A 92 -6.61 -5.36 2.32
C ASN A 92 -6.11 -6.61 1.56
N GLY A 93 -4.80 -6.81 1.45
CA GLY A 93 -4.17 -7.97 0.79
C GLY A 93 -3.87 -9.15 1.73
N SER A 94 -4.32 -9.12 2.98
CA SER A 94 -4.09 -10.18 3.95
C SER A 94 -5.35 -10.98 4.20
N TYR A 95 -5.24 -12.31 4.18
CA TYR A 95 -6.34 -13.21 4.49
C TYR A 95 -6.74 -13.11 5.96
N PHE A 96 -5.75 -13.28 6.86
CA PHE A 96 -5.95 -13.09 8.30
C PHE A 96 -5.89 -11.63 8.70
N GLY A 97 -6.50 -11.33 9.84
CA GLY A 97 -6.57 -9.99 10.41
C GLY A 97 -7.65 -9.12 9.79
N GLY A 98 -7.93 -8.03 10.46
CA GLY A 98 -8.90 -7.03 10.04
C GLY A 98 -8.40 -6.12 8.93
N LEU A 99 -9.15 -5.06 8.70
CA LEU A 99 -8.77 -3.94 7.84
C LEU A 99 -8.59 -2.70 8.72
N ALA A 100 -7.37 -2.20 8.82
CA ALA A 100 -7.02 -1.00 9.55
C ALA A 100 -7.01 0.19 8.60
N VAL A 101 -7.73 1.26 8.91
CA VAL A 101 -7.73 2.53 8.18
C VAL A 101 -7.43 3.66 9.16
N VAL A 102 -6.51 4.54 8.80
CA VAL A 102 -6.13 5.68 9.65
C VAL A 102 -6.20 6.97 8.84
N ALA A 103 -6.73 8.01 9.47
CA ALA A 103 -6.63 9.39 9.02
C ALA A 103 -5.76 10.16 10.02
N SER A 104 -4.74 10.87 9.56
CA SER A 104 -3.84 11.67 10.39
C SER A 104 -3.81 13.11 9.91
N PHE A 105 -3.86 14.05 10.84
CA PHE A 105 -3.75 15.48 10.56
C PHE A 105 -2.34 15.96 10.87
N VAL A 106 -1.63 16.42 9.85
CA VAL A 106 -0.25 16.89 9.93
C VAL A 106 -0.17 18.34 9.49
N THR A 107 0.56 19.13 10.25
CA THR A 107 0.85 20.53 9.96
C THR A 107 2.33 20.72 9.61
N PRO A 108 2.74 21.83 8.98
CA PRO A 108 4.15 22.12 8.74
C PRO A 108 5.02 22.10 10.00
N ALA A 109 4.45 22.44 11.18
CA ALA A 109 5.15 22.41 12.46
C ALA A 109 5.57 20.99 12.89
N ASP A 110 4.88 19.96 12.41
CA ASP A 110 5.15 18.56 12.75
C ASP A 110 6.28 17.96 11.89
N HIS A 111 6.65 18.58 10.77
CA HIS A 111 7.55 17.99 9.79
C HIS A 111 8.94 17.65 10.35
N ALA A 112 9.51 18.54 11.17
CA ALA A 112 10.83 18.28 11.77
C ALA A 112 10.81 17.02 12.67
N PHE A 113 9.76 16.89 13.48
CA PHE A 113 9.53 15.71 14.31
C PHE A 113 9.35 14.45 13.48
N LEU A 114 8.50 14.47 12.45
CA LEU A 114 8.23 13.32 11.61
C LEU A 114 9.48 12.84 10.87
N ARG A 115 10.29 13.76 10.33
CA ARG A 115 11.57 13.42 9.70
C ARG A 115 12.58 12.86 10.68
N SER A 116 12.63 13.36 11.92
CA SER A 116 13.54 12.80 12.95
C SER A 116 13.23 11.34 13.29
N LEU A 117 11.98 10.89 13.06
CA LEU A 117 11.56 9.50 13.21
C LEU A 117 11.77 8.66 11.93
N GLY A 118 12.13 9.30 10.80
CA GLY A 118 12.28 8.68 9.48
C GLY A 118 10.96 8.38 8.78
N VAL A 119 9.90 9.14 9.06
CA VAL A 119 8.55 8.94 8.47
C VAL A 119 8.54 9.17 6.97
N ASP A 120 9.41 10.04 6.46
CA ASP A 120 9.59 10.33 5.03
C ASP A 120 10.13 9.13 4.22
N ASP A 121 10.67 8.11 4.88
CA ASP A 121 11.13 6.86 4.27
C ASP A 121 10.35 5.63 4.80
N SER A 122 9.07 5.80 5.12
CA SER A 122 8.20 4.80 5.73
C SER A 122 8.15 3.47 4.95
N LYS A 123 8.29 3.51 3.62
CA LYS A 123 8.35 2.32 2.76
C LYS A 123 9.53 1.39 3.05
N LYS A 124 10.60 1.92 3.60
CA LYS A 124 11.81 1.15 3.96
C LYS A 124 11.80 0.72 5.42
N MET A 125 10.83 1.16 6.22
CA MET A 125 10.74 0.76 7.61
C MET A 125 10.40 -0.71 7.75
N THR A 126 11.14 -1.39 8.63
CA THR A 126 10.79 -2.75 9.07
C THR A 126 9.58 -2.73 10.00
N ASP A 127 8.84 -3.84 10.11
CA ASP A 127 7.72 -3.96 11.06
C ASP A 127 8.15 -3.64 12.51
N GLN A 128 9.36 -4.05 12.90
CA GLN A 128 9.93 -3.71 14.20
C GLN A 128 10.06 -2.19 14.39
N LYS A 129 10.57 -1.47 13.39
CA LYS A 129 10.71 -0.02 13.45
C LYS A 129 9.35 0.67 13.48
N ILE A 130 8.38 0.18 12.69
CA ILE A 130 7.00 0.65 12.67
C ILE A 130 6.36 0.55 14.06
N CYS A 131 6.49 -0.60 14.74
CA CYS A 131 5.97 -0.81 16.08
C CYS A 131 6.64 0.11 17.14
N GLN A 132 7.89 0.55 16.92
CA GLN A 132 8.58 1.51 17.79
C GLN A 132 8.13 2.95 17.54
N VAL A 133 7.88 3.32 16.29
CA VAL A 133 7.54 4.69 15.89
C VAL A 133 6.06 4.99 16.06
N ALA A 134 5.17 4.04 15.81
CA ALA A 134 3.72 4.24 15.84
C ALA A 134 3.20 4.80 17.19
N PRO A 135 3.66 4.35 18.37
CA PRO A 135 3.23 4.95 19.66
C PRO A 135 3.57 6.44 19.74
N LEU A 136 4.76 6.85 19.29
CA LEU A 136 5.20 8.26 19.32
C LEU A 136 4.36 9.13 18.38
N LEU A 137 3.95 8.56 17.23
CA LEU A 137 3.05 9.23 16.30
C LEU A 137 1.64 9.36 16.90
N LYS A 138 1.11 8.28 17.48
CA LYS A 138 -0.21 8.27 18.14
C LYS A 138 -0.31 9.29 19.28
N GLU A 139 0.78 9.52 20.01
CA GLU A 139 0.82 10.50 21.10
C GLU A 139 0.82 11.94 20.58
N LYS A 140 1.57 12.24 19.52
CA LYS A 140 1.82 13.62 19.08
C LYS A 140 0.93 14.09 17.93
N ILE A 141 0.50 13.21 17.04
CA ILE A 141 -0.23 13.57 15.84
C ILE A 141 -1.73 13.31 16.03
N ALA A 142 -2.55 14.33 15.80
CA ALA A 142 -4.00 14.15 15.80
C ALA A 142 -4.40 13.15 14.70
N HIS A 143 -5.05 12.06 15.10
CA HIS A 143 -5.44 11.00 14.19
C HIS A 143 -6.76 10.35 14.59
N GLN A 144 -7.34 9.63 13.64
CA GLN A 144 -8.46 8.72 13.84
C GLN A 144 -8.13 7.38 13.21
N ALA A 145 -8.09 6.36 14.02
CA ALA A 145 -7.80 5.01 13.62
C ALA A 145 -9.06 4.14 13.73
N LEU A 146 -9.33 3.34 12.71
CA LEU A 146 -10.45 2.40 12.63
C LEU A 146 -9.91 1.02 12.30
N LEU A 147 -10.33 0.02 13.06
CA LEU A 147 -10.06 -1.39 12.78
C LEU A 147 -11.38 -2.12 12.55
N LEU A 148 -11.61 -2.55 11.33
CA LEU A 148 -12.71 -3.45 11.01
C LEU A 148 -12.26 -4.89 11.24
N SER A 149 -12.77 -5.53 12.30
CA SER A 149 -12.42 -6.93 12.61
C SER A 149 -12.82 -7.89 11.48
N PRO A 150 -12.16 -9.07 11.34
CA PRO A 150 -12.51 -10.04 10.31
C PRO A 150 -14.00 -10.42 10.35
N LYS A 151 -14.53 -10.70 11.54
CA LYS A 151 -15.95 -11.03 11.72
C LYS A 151 -16.87 -9.93 11.19
N LYS A 152 -16.59 -8.66 11.53
CA LYS A 152 -17.39 -7.52 11.05
C LYS A 152 -17.19 -7.28 9.56
N TYR A 153 -15.98 -7.51 9.05
CA TYR A 153 -15.70 -7.45 7.60
C TYR A 153 -16.57 -8.46 6.84
N ASN A 154 -16.62 -9.73 7.29
CA ASN A 154 -17.43 -10.77 6.67
C ASN A 154 -18.92 -10.38 6.68
N GLN A 155 -19.43 -9.87 7.80
CA GLN A 155 -20.84 -9.41 7.91
C GLN A 155 -21.18 -8.30 6.91
N VAL A 156 -20.31 -7.31 6.70
CA VAL A 156 -20.60 -6.22 5.74
C VAL A 156 -20.48 -6.70 4.29
N ILE A 157 -19.61 -7.66 3.99
CA ILE A 157 -19.56 -8.31 2.67
C ILE A 157 -20.88 -9.04 2.40
N ASP A 158 -21.42 -9.79 3.36
CA ASP A 158 -22.70 -10.49 3.24
C ASP A 158 -23.88 -9.52 3.09
N GLN A 159 -23.76 -8.29 3.59
CA GLN A 159 -24.72 -7.20 3.40
C GLN A 159 -24.62 -6.49 2.04
N GLY A 160 -23.75 -6.98 1.14
CA GLY A 160 -23.62 -6.48 -0.23
C GLY A 160 -22.51 -5.43 -0.43
N TYR A 161 -21.68 -5.17 0.59
CA TYR A 161 -20.44 -4.43 0.35
C TYR A 161 -19.44 -5.30 -0.42
N ASN A 162 -18.52 -4.65 -1.10
CA ASN A 162 -17.32 -5.29 -1.65
C ASN A 162 -16.06 -4.64 -1.06
N ALA A 163 -14.90 -5.23 -1.33
CA ALA A 163 -13.63 -4.76 -0.76
C ALA A 163 -13.35 -3.26 -1.02
N VAL A 164 -13.80 -2.72 -2.16
CA VAL A 164 -13.63 -1.30 -2.48
C VAL A 164 -14.60 -0.44 -1.68
N SER A 165 -15.89 -0.79 -1.64
CA SER A 165 -16.89 -0.01 -0.90
C SER A 165 -16.65 0.00 0.61
N VAL A 166 -16.14 -1.11 1.18
CA VAL A 166 -15.69 -1.15 2.58
C VAL A 166 -14.57 -0.14 2.84
N LYS A 167 -13.58 -0.06 1.95
CA LYS A 167 -12.50 0.94 2.08
C LYS A 167 -13.02 2.36 1.98
N VAL A 168 -13.88 2.65 1.00
CA VAL A 168 -14.50 4.00 0.87
C VAL A 168 -15.21 4.39 2.16
N ALA A 169 -16.04 3.49 2.70
CA ALA A 169 -16.78 3.74 3.95
C ALA A 169 -15.83 4.04 5.13
N LEU A 170 -14.74 3.26 5.27
CA LEU A 170 -13.80 3.43 6.38
C LEU A 170 -12.95 4.69 6.24
N HIS A 171 -12.44 5.01 5.04
CA HIS A 171 -11.70 6.26 4.81
C HIS A 171 -12.59 7.48 5.09
N ASN A 172 -13.81 7.47 4.53
CA ASN A 172 -14.78 8.54 4.79
C ASN A 172 -15.09 8.70 6.28
N GLN A 173 -15.33 7.60 6.98
CA GLN A 173 -15.61 7.61 8.42
C GLN A 173 -14.42 8.10 9.25
N ALA A 174 -13.20 7.68 8.92
CA ALA A 174 -11.99 8.11 9.63
C ALA A 174 -11.76 9.63 9.46
N ILE A 175 -11.91 10.14 8.24
CA ILE A 175 -11.80 11.57 7.96
C ILE A 175 -12.90 12.35 8.70
N PHE A 176 -14.16 11.90 8.58
CA PHE A 176 -15.30 12.53 9.23
C PHE A 176 -15.08 12.66 10.74
N LEU A 177 -14.70 11.57 11.41
CA LEU A 177 -14.44 11.58 12.85
C LEU A 177 -13.24 12.46 13.24
N LEU A 178 -12.21 12.52 12.40
CA LEU A 178 -11.07 13.40 12.65
C LEU A 178 -11.46 14.88 12.51
N LEU A 179 -12.27 15.23 11.51
CA LEU A 179 -12.83 16.58 11.35
C LEU A 179 -13.71 16.97 12.55
N GLN A 180 -14.49 16.03 13.11
CA GLN A 180 -15.29 16.26 14.33
C GLN A 180 -14.45 16.59 15.56
N LYS A 181 -13.15 16.24 15.57
CA LYS A 181 -12.20 16.65 16.62
C LYS A 181 -11.74 18.11 16.48
N GLY A 182 -12.23 18.84 15.47
CA GLY A 182 -11.97 20.27 15.27
C GLY A 182 -10.72 20.60 14.48
N VAL A 183 -10.05 19.62 13.85
CA VAL A 183 -8.91 19.91 12.97
C VAL A 183 -9.37 20.65 11.72
N GLN A 184 -8.52 21.54 11.20
CA GLN A 184 -8.81 22.41 10.06
C GLN A 184 -7.82 22.11 8.92
N PRO A 185 -8.04 21.06 8.09
CA PRO A 185 -7.18 20.76 6.97
C PRO A 185 -7.46 21.71 5.79
N GLU A 186 -6.42 22.16 5.12
CA GLU A 186 -6.51 22.82 3.82
C GLU A 186 -6.54 21.83 2.66
N LYS A 187 -6.06 20.59 2.90
CA LYS A 187 -6.04 19.50 1.92
C LYS A 187 -6.37 18.18 2.59
N ILE A 188 -7.10 17.31 1.88
CA ILE A 188 -7.33 15.91 2.27
C ILE A 188 -6.82 15.02 1.15
N VAL A 189 -5.91 14.09 1.48
CA VAL A 189 -5.31 13.15 0.54
C VAL A 189 -5.55 11.72 1.00
N ILE A 190 -6.04 10.89 0.09
CA ILE A 190 -6.20 9.45 0.29
C ILE A 190 -5.21 8.74 -0.63
N ASP A 191 -4.46 7.75 -0.13
CA ASP A 191 -3.71 6.85 -1.02
C ASP A 191 -4.68 6.09 -1.93
N ALA A 192 -4.53 6.28 -3.25
CA ALA A 192 -5.55 5.88 -4.20
C ALA A 192 -5.61 4.36 -4.35
N PHE A 193 -6.71 3.77 -3.99
CA PHE A 193 -7.03 2.35 -4.15
C PHE A 193 -8.13 2.10 -5.21
N THR A 194 -8.71 3.15 -5.77
CA THR A 194 -9.75 3.10 -6.81
C THR A 194 -9.80 4.43 -7.57
N SER A 195 -10.53 4.50 -8.67
CA SER A 195 -10.76 5.77 -9.39
C SER A 195 -11.69 6.70 -8.63
N SER A 196 -11.57 8.03 -8.85
CA SER A 196 -12.46 9.03 -8.25
C SER A 196 -13.94 8.74 -8.55
N LYS A 197 -14.26 8.42 -9.80
CA LYS A 197 -15.63 8.05 -10.18
C LYS A 197 -16.19 6.88 -9.37
N ASN A 198 -15.37 5.87 -9.10
CA ASN A 198 -15.79 4.70 -8.33
C ASN A 198 -15.85 5.02 -6.82
N TYR A 199 -14.94 5.87 -6.33
CA TYR A 199 -14.99 6.39 -4.97
C TYR A 199 -16.29 7.14 -4.71
N ASP A 200 -16.62 8.10 -5.55
CA ASP A 200 -17.85 8.92 -5.45
C ASP A 200 -19.12 8.08 -5.49
N LYS A 201 -19.14 7.05 -6.37
CA LYS A 201 -20.26 6.11 -6.47
C LYS A 201 -20.55 5.39 -5.13
N TYR A 202 -19.52 4.99 -4.40
CA TYR A 202 -19.69 4.32 -3.11
C TYR A 202 -19.91 5.32 -1.98
N LEU A 203 -19.22 6.47 -2.02
CA LEU A 203 -19.40 7.54 -1.04
C LEU A 203 -20.85 8.04 -0.98
N ALA A 204 -21.51 8.15 -2.12
CA ALA A 204 -22.93 8.57 -2.21
C ALA A 204 -23.89 7.69 -1.40
N LYS A 205 -23.49 6.48 -1.00
CA LYS A 205 -24.28 5.55 -0.19
C LYS A 205 -24.01 5.67 1.31
N GLU A 206 -22.94 6.37 1.69
CA GLU A 206 -22.58 6.57 3.09
C GLU A 206 -23.43 7.65 3.73
N LYS A 207 -23.65 7.52 5.05
CA LYS A 207 -24.48 8.47 5.81
C LYS A 207 -23.76 9.77 6.15
N ASN A 208 -22.45 9.67 6.40
CA ASN A 208 -21.63 10.79 6.84
C ASN A 208 -20.96 11.45 5.65
N HIS A 209 -21.12 12.76 5.53
CA HIS A 209 -20.51 13.59 4.50
C HIS A 209 -19.83 14.80 5.12
N PHE A 210 -18.85 15.35 4.44
CA PHE A 210 -18.18 16.59 4.80
C PHE A 210 -17.90 17.43 3.53
N PRO A 211 -17.80 18.77 3.64
CA PRO A 211 -17.69 19.65 2.46
C PRO A 211 -16.27 19.70 1.86
N ASN A 212 -15.26 19.23 2.59
CA ASN A 212 -13.86 19.31 2.15
C ASN A 212 -13.62 18.44 0.91
N PRO A 213 -12.96 18.98 -0.14
CA PRO A 213 -12.59 18.19 -1.30
C PRO A 213 -11.54 17.14 -0.97
N ILE A 214 -11.67 15.94 -1.55
CA ILE A 214 -10.75 14.84 -1.41
C ILE A 214 -9.87 14.72 -2.66
N THR A 215 -8.58 14.48 -2.47
CA THR A 215 -7.65 14.10 -3.53
C THR A 215 -7.29 12.62 -3.39
N LEU A 216 -7.57 11.83 -4.42
CA LEU A 216 -7.08 10.46 -4.54
C LEU A 216 -5.77 10.48 -5.31
N GLU A 217 -4.67 10.03 -4.71
CA GLU A 217 -3.35 10.07 -5.34
C GLU A 217 -2.58 8.76 -5.14
N GLU A 218 -2.11 8.17 -6.22
CA GLU A 218 -1.35 6.92 -6.17
C GLU A 218 0.01 7.11 -5.49
N LYS A 219 0.35 6.16 -4.62
CA LYS A 219 1.60 6.15 -3.84
C LYS A 219 1.77 7.42 -3.00
N ALA A 220 0.67 7.90 -2.43
CA ALA A 220 0.63 9.13 -1.68
C ALA A 220 1.46 9.07 -0.39
N GLU A 221 1.68 7.90 0.18
CA GLU A 221 2.54 7.68 1.35
C GLU A 221 4.01 8.06 1.10
N GLY A 222 4.47 8.03 -0.15
CA GLY A 222 5.81 8.50 -0.54
C GLY A 222 5.90 9.98 -0.86
N LYS A 223 4.75 10.69 -0.88
CA LYS A 223 4.65 12.09 -1.27
C LYS A 223 4.20 13.00 -0.13
N TYR A 224 3.38 12.49 0.79
CA TYR A 224 2.76 13.26 1.85
C TYR A 224 3.03 12.65 3.23
N LEU A 225 3.63 13.41 4.13
CA LEU A 225 3.93 12.97 5.50
C LEU A 225 2.66 12.55 6.25
N ALA A 226 1.53 13.23 6.03
CA ALA A 226 0.26 12.87 6.64
C ALA A 226 -0.21 11.46 6.24
N VAL A 227 -0.02 11.07 4.97
CA VAL A 227 -0.35 9.71 4.49
C VAL A 227 0.65 8.70 5.04
N ALA A 228 1.95 9.03 5.07
CA ALA A 228 2.98 8.16 5.64
C ALA A 228 2.75 7.90 7.14
N VAL A 229 2.35 8.90 7.92
CA VAL A 229 1.94 8.73 9.33
C VAL A 229 0.77 7.76 9.45
N SER A 230 -0.25 7.91 8.61
CA SER A 230 -1.42 7.03 8.60
C SER A 230 -1.05 5.60 8.25
N SER A 231 -0.16 5.41 7.26
CA SER A 231 0.37 4.11 6.87
C SER A 231 1.08 3.39 8.01
N ILE A 232 1.97 4.10 8.73
CA ILE A 232 2.72 3.56 9.87
C ILE A 232 1.76 3.15 11.01
N ILE A 233 0.82 4.01 11.37
CA ILE A 233 -0.15 3.71 12.44
C ILE A 233 -1.07 2.55 12.04
N ALA A 234 -1.57 2.52 10.78
CA ALA A 234 -2.40 1.43 10.28
C ALA A 234 -1.65 0.09 10.25
N ARG A 235 -0.36 0.10 9.84
CA ARG A 235 0.48 -1.11 9.85
C ARG A 235 0.71 -1.64 11.26
N SER A 236 1.06 -0.78 12.22
CA SER A 236 1.21 -1.17 13.62
C SER A 236 -0.08 -1.79 14.16
N MET A 237 -1.23 -1.14 13.94
CA MET A 237 -2.52 -1.64 14.38
C MET A 237 -2.89 -2.99 13.75
N PHE A 238 -2.59 -3.17 12.47
CA PHE A 238 -2.81 -4.43 11.78
C PHE A 238 -1.94 -5.56 12.36
N LEU A 239 -0.67 -5.31 12.64
CA LEU A 239 0.25 -6.28 13.25
C LEU A 239 -0.20 -6.65 14.68
N GLU A 240 -0.57 -5.66 15.49
CA GLU A 240 -1.14 -5.86 16.82
C GLU A 240 -2.41 -6.73 16.76
N ASN A 241 -3.28 -6.49 15.77
CA ASN A 241 -4.49 -7.28 15.57
C ASN A 241 -4.18 -8.73 15.18
N LEU A 242 -3.19 -8.99 14.30
CA LEU A 242 -2.77 -10.36 13.98
C LEU A 242 -2.28 -11.11 15.22
N VAL A 243 -1.48 -10.45 16.07
CA VAL A 243 -0.97 -11.04 17.31
C VAL A 243 -2.13 -11.35 18.28
N GLN A 244 -3.03 -10.40 18.48
CA GLN A 244 -4.19 -10.58 19.35
C GLN A 244 -5.06 -11.75 18.90
N LEU A 245 -5.47 -11.77 17.63
CA LEU A 245 -6.28 -12.85 17.08
C LEU A 245 -5.54 -14.20 17.12
N GLY A 246 -4.21 -14.19 16.92
CA GLY A 246 -3.37 -15.37 17.03
C GLY A 246 -3.36 -15.95 18.45
N GLN A 247 -3.30 -15.10 19.47
CA GLN A 247 -3.39 -15.49 20.88
C GLN A 247 -4.77 -16.08 21.20
N GLU A 248 -5.85 -15.46 20.72
CA GLU A 248 -7.22 -15.92 20.93
C GLU A 248 -7.48 -17.30 20.30
N ILE A 249 -6.88 -17.58 19.13
CA ILE A 249 -7.06 -18.84 18.40
C ILE A 249 -5.97 -19.89 18.71
N GLY A 250 -4.93 -19.54 19.48
CA GLY A 250 -3.84 -20.42 19.86
C GLY A 250 -2.84 -20.76 18.75
N CYS A 251 -2.70 -19.90 17.74
CA CYS A 251 -1.69 -20.07 16.68
C CYS A 251 -1.30 -18.74 16.02
N ASP A 252 -0.05 -18.68 15.53
CA ASP A 252 0.44 -17.51 14.80
C ASP A 252 -0.30 -17.33 13.47
N LEU A 253 -0.82 -16.13 13.23
CA LEU A 253 -1.50 -15.76 12.01
C LEU A 253 -0.55 -15.02 11.06
N PRO A 254 -0.23 -15.59 9.88
CA PRO A 254 0.65 -14.94 8.92
C PRO A 254 -0.04 -13.75 8.23
N SER A 255 0.73 -12.69 7.99
CA SER A 255 0.33 -11.62 7.10
C SER A 255 0.32 -12.11 5.64
N GLY A 256 -0.58 -11.55 4.82
CA GLY A 256 -0.74 -11.90 3.41
C GLY A 256 -1.71 -13.04 3.15
N ALA A 257 -1.75 -13.53 1.90
CA ALA A 257 -2.70 -14.53 1.41
C ALA A 257 -2.01 -15.67 0.63
N GLY A 258 -0.76 -15.97 0.98
CA GLY A 258 0.04 -17.03 0.35
C GLY A 258 -0.23 -18.42 0.94
N ALA A 259 0.54 -19.43 0.47
CA ALA A 259 0.41 -20.82 0.89
C ALA A 259 0.53 -21.05 2.41
N LYS A 260 1.33 -20.25 3.11
CA LYS A 260 1.42 -20.31 4.58
C LYS A 260 0.06 -19.98 5.22
N SER A 261 -0.68 -19.02 4.65
CA SER A 261 -2.03 -18.68 5.11
C SER A 261 -3.01 -19.83 4.86
N ASP A 262 -2.91 -20.54 3.73
CA ASP A 262 -3.74 -21.71 3.41
C ASP A 262 -3.54 -22.84 4.44
N GLN A 263 -2.29 -23.12 4.81
CA GLN A 263 -1.93 -24.13 5.80
C GLN A 263 -2.43 -23.81 7.20
N VAL A 264 -2.25 -22.55 7.64
CA VAL A 264 -2.74 -22.11 8.96
C VAL A 264 -4.26 -22.14 8.99
N ALA A 265 -4.93 -21.69 7.91
CA ALA A 265 -6.38 -21.74 7.79
C ALA A 265 -6.94 -23.18 7.86
N SER A 266 -6.30 -24.13 7.20
CA SER A 266 -6.67 -25.56 7.28
C SER A 266 -6.53 -26.08 8.71
N ARG A 267 -5.49 -25.67 9.44
CA ARG A 267 -5.33 -26.04 10.87
C ARG A 267 -6.45 -25.47 11.71
N ILE A 268 -6.78 -24.16 11.55
CA ILE A 268 -7.88 -23.53 12.28
C ILE A 268 -9.21 -24.21 11.96
N LEU A 269 -9.49 -24.54 10.71
CA LEU A 269 -10.68 -25.29 10.33
C LEU A 269 -10.80 -26.63 11.05
N ARG A 270 -9.67 -27.34 11.19
CA ARG A 270 -9.63 -28.65 11.86
C ARG A 270 -9.88 -28.56 13.35
N THR A 271 -9.37 -27.52 14.01
CA THR A 271 -9.42 -27.37 15.49
C THR A 271 -10.61 -26.52 15.97
N HIS A 272 -10.99 -25.48 15.21
CA HIS A 272 -12.00 -24.49 15.63
C HIS A 272 -13.18 -24.38 14.65
N GLY A 273 -13.18 -25.17 13.57
CA GLY A 273 -14.22 -25.12 12.54
C GLY A 273 -14.30 -23.79 11.79
N LEU A 274 -15.39 -23.58 11.08
CA LEU A 274 -15.62 -22.36 10.31
C LEU A 274 -15.68 -21.10 11.19
N ALA A 275 -16.20 -21.23 12.42
CA ALA A 275 -16.28 -20.12 13.36
C ALA A 275 -14.91 -19.54 13.72
N GLY A 276 -13.86 -20.38 13.82
CA GLY A 276 -12.48 -19.92 14.02
C GLY A 276 -11.95 -19.10 12.84
N LEU A 277 -12.26 -19.51 11.62
CA LEU A 277 -11.89 -18.71 10.42
C LEU A 277 -12.71 -17.42 10.34
N GLU A 278 -14.00 -17.45 10.62
CA GLU A 278 -14.85 -16.26 10.62
C GLU A 278 -14.34 -15.19 11.60
N ALA A 279 -13.84 -15.63 12.76
CA ALA A 279 -13.27 -14.74 13.76
C ALA A 279 -11.92 -14.15 13.36
N THR A 280 -11.12 -14.84 12.53
CA THR A 280 -9.72 -14.51 12.28
C THR A 280 -9.40 -14.10 10.84
N ALA A 281 -10.27 -14.42 9.87
CA ALA A 281 -9.99 -14.30 8.43
C ALA A 281 -11.13 -13.65 7.65
N LYS A 282 -10.78 -13.08 6.49
CA LYS A 282 -11.70 -12.53 5.49
C LYS A 282 -12.15 -13.65 4.54
N LEU A 283 -13.33 -14.24 4.77
CA LEU A 283 -13.77 -15.48 4.14
C LEU A 283 -13.95 -15.43 2.63
N HIS A 284 -14.11 -14.26 2.03
CA HIS A 284 -14.25 -14.08 0.59
C HIS A 284 -12.95 -14.36 -0.20
N PHE A 285 -11.80 -14.47 0.49
CA PHE A 285 -10.54 -14.84 -0.15
C PHE A 285 -10.55 -16.31 -0.60
N ALA A 286 -9.89 -16.59 -1.73
CA ALA A 286 -9.72 -17.95 -2.24
C ALA A 286 -9.02 -18.90 -1.24
N ASN A 287 -8.30 -18.37 -0.26
CA ASN A 287 -7.66 -19.11 0.81
C ASN A 287 -8.66 -19.96 1.62
N THR A 288 -9.90 -19.50 1.79
CA THR A 288 -10.96 -20.28 2.47
C THR A 288 -11.22 -21.60 1.76
N GLN A 289 -11.41 -21.57 0.43
CA GLN A 289 -11.63 -22.78 -0.37
C GLN A 289 -10.39 -23.69 -0.41
N LYS A 290 -9.18 -23.08 -0.53
CA LYS A 290 -7.92 -23.85 -0.49
C LYS A 290 -7.71 -24.53 0.86
N ALA A 291 -8.00 -23.86 1.97
CA ALA A 291 -7.90 -24.42 3.29
C ALA A 291 -8.86 -25.62 3.48
N GLN A 292 -10.09 -25.54 2.96
CA GLN A 292 -11.05 -26.64 2.96
C GLN A 292 -10.56 -27.84 2.12
N ALA A 293 -9.93 -27.57 0.98
CA ALA A 293 -9.34 -28.62 0.12
C ALA A 293 -8.19 -29.36 0.80
N LEU A 294 -7.43 -28.70 1.70
CA LEU A 294 -6.35 -29.31 2.47
C LEU A 294 -6.84 -30.18 3.66
N LEU A 295 -8.15 -30.22 3.94
CA LEU A 295 -8.72 -31.11 4.96
C LEU A 295 -9.00 -32.53 4.43
N LYS A 296 -9.09 -32.67 3.11
CA LYS A 296 -9.27 -33.95 2.41
C LYS A 296 -7.97 -34.70 2.35
#